data_e51715b26781ce191bffe4f7cf72820f
#
_entry.id   e51715b26781ce191bffe4f7cf72820f
#
_cell.length_a   1.000
_cell.length_b   1.000
_cell.length_c   1.000
_cell.angle_alpha   90.00
_cell.angle_beta   90.00
_cell.angle_gamma   90.00
#
_symmetry.space_group_name_H-M   'P 1'
#
loop_
_entity.id
_entity.type
_entity.pdbx_description
1 polymer ?
#
loop_
_entity_poly.entity_id
_entity_poly.type
_entity_poly.pdbx_seq_one_letter_code
_entity_poly.pdbx_strand_id
1 'polypeptide(L)'
;MRTQKLIRYRIGVSKQFPTTHPRRGEQTFFEEKINNVLMPITEDPILGKKMHTIRANEDGTAFERWEKRFEKINAGEAVLELFHWSGSPYNSKHDGSKPVVFATLTKDDGIGIQKLEFLQNDDGERSLEWPSINQDWHQSPRGQEVAKNDGLSFEDWKAWFKGYDLSEPMAIIHFTNFRY
;
A
#
# COMPACT_ATOMS: atom_id res chain seq x y z
N MET A 1 15.04 34.13 -1.46
CA MET A 1 15.13 32.66 -1.67
C MET A 1 13.82 32.18 -2.31
N ARG A 2 13.86 31.55 -3.48
CA ARG A 2 12.67 30.92 -4.05
C ARG A 2 12.39 29.65 -3.24
N THR A 3 11.27 29.60 -2.53
CA THR A 3 10.80 28.38 -1.86
C THR A 3 10.48 27.37 -2.95
N GLN A 4 11.30 26.34 -3.09
CA GLN A 4 11.06 25.28 -4.07
C GLN A 4 9.78 24.55 -3.66
N LYS A 5 8.78 24.53 -4.54
CA LYS A 5 7.50 23.86 -4.28
C LYS A 5 7.73 22.35 -4.31
N LEU A 6 7.55 21.66 -3.18
CA LEU A 6 7.67 20.20 -3.08
C LEU A 6 6.69 19.49 -4.02
N ILE A 7 7.15 18.46 -4.66
CA ILE A 7 6.31 17.53 -5.43
C ILE A 7 5.48 16.71 -4.43
N ARG A 8 4.21 16.46 -4.74
CA ARG A 8 3.30 15.69 -3.88
C ARG A 8 2.89 14.43 -4.63
N TYR A 9 3.42 13.29 -4.20
CA TYR A 9 2.94 11.99 -4.63
C TYR A 9 1.81 11.51 -3.74
N ARG A 10 0.77 10.91 -4.31
CA ARG A 10 -0.43 10.56 -3.57
C ARG A 10 -0.72 9.07 -3.64
N ILE A 11 -1.11 8.51 -2.49
CA ILE A 11 -1.64 7.16 -2.35
C ILE A 11 -3.04 7.24 -1.77
N GLY A 12 -4.03 6.80 -2.55
CA GLY A 12 -5.38 6.60 -2.04
C GLY A 12 -5.50 5.29 -1.27
N VAL A 13 -6.13 5.33 -0.11
CA VAL A 13 -6.53 4.14 0.64
C VAL A 13 -8.04 3.99 0.59
N SER A 14 -8.52 2.76 0.41
CA SER A 14 -9.94 2.48 0.32
C SER A 14 -10.57 2.50 1.71
N LYS A 15 -11.68 3.22 1.89
CA LYS A 15 -12.48 3.15 3.13
C LYS A 15 -13.33 1.89 3.21
N GLN A 16 -13.66 1.31 2.06
CA GLN A 16 -14.51 0.12 1.97
C GLN A 16 -13.87 -0.92 1.07
N PHE A 17 -14.20 -2.18 1.30
CA PHE A 17 -13.84 -3.26 0.40
C PHE A 17 -14.45 -3.03 -0.99
N PRO A 18 -13.68 -3.29 -2.07
CA PRO A 18 -14.13 -3.04 -3.45
C PRO A 18 -15.29 -3.93 -3.85
N THR A 19 -15.98 -3.55 -4.91
CA THR A 19 -17.18 -4.26 -5.41
C THR A 19 -16.93 -5.72 -5.81
N THR A 20 -15.70 -6.05 -6.17
CA THR A 20 -15.25 -7.42 -6.52
C THR A 20 -14.94 -8.29 -5.30
N HIS A 21 -14.88 -7.70 -4.11
CA HIS A 21 -14.54 -8.40 -2.87
C HIS A 21 -15.79 -9.05 -2.23
N PRO A 22 -15.68 -10.24 -1.59
CA PRO A 22 -16.82 -10.85 -0.87
C PRO A 22 -17.43 -9.95 0.20
N ARG A 23 -16.61 -9.14 0.85
CA ARG A 23 -17.00 -8.14 1.87
C ARG A 23 -17.27 -6.74 1.30
N ARG A 24 -17.71 -6.67 0.05
CA ARG A 24 -17.97 -5.39 -0.63
C ARG A 24 -18.78 -4.42 0.23
N GLY A 25 -18.33 -3.18 0.29
CA GLY A 25 -19.02 -2.11 1.02
C GLY A 25 -18.77 -2.08 2.53
N GLU A 26 -18.20 -3.15 3.12
CA GLU A 26 -17.77 -3.12 4.52
C GLU A 26 -16.55 -2.21 4.69
N GLN A 27 -16.39 -1.65 5.89
CA GLN A 27 -15.27 -0.77 6.22
C GLN A 27 -13.94 -1.55 6.28
N THR A 28 -12.89 -0.99 5.68
CA THR A 28 -11.52 -1.55 5.76
C THR A 28 -10.79 -1.09 7.01
N PHE A 29 -11.16 0.09 7.53
CA PHE A 29 -10.46 0.81 8.60
C PHE A 29 -8.99 1.08 8.28
N PHE A 30 -8.63 1.26 7.01
CA PHE A 30 -7.23 1.42 6.60
C PHE A 30 -6.61 2.71 7.13
N GLU A 31 -7.36 3.81 7.17
CA GLU A 31 -6.88 5.07 7.73
C GLU A 31 -6.56 4.91 9.22
N GLU A 32 -7.47 4.33 9.99
CA GLU A 32 -7.31 4.11 11.42
C GLU A 32 -6.14 3.15 11.70
N LYS A 33 -6.01 2.08 10.92
CA LYS A 33 -4.90 1.12 11.01
C LYS A 33 -3.54 1.75 10.66
N ILE A 34 -3.51 2.68 9.71
CA ILE A 34 -2.31 3.47 9.39
C ILE A 34 -1.99 4.43 10.53
N ASN A 35 -2.99 5.11 11.08
CA ASN A 35 -2.81 6.01 12.22
C ASN A 35 -2.27 5.27 13.46
N ASN A 36 -2.67 4.01 13.69
CA ASN A 36 -2.10 3.16 14.73
C ASN A 36 -0.57 2.92 14.57
N VAL A 37 -0.06 3.09 13.36
CA VAL A 37 1.38 2.97 13.07
C VAL A 37 2.09 4.32 13.17
N LEU A 38 1.48 5.37 12.63
CA LEU A 38 2.07 6.71 12.57
C LEU A 38 1.99 7.45 13.92
N MET A 39 0.95 7.15 14.70
CA MET A 39 0.64 7.79 15.98
C MET A 39 0.36 6.75 17.08
N PRO A 40 1.39 5.98 17.51
CA PRO A 40 1.19 4.84 18.43
C PRO A 40 0.62 5.21 19.80
N ILE A 41 0.67 6.49 20.21
CA ILE A 41 0.08 6.96 21.48
C ILE A 41 -1.46 6.86 21.47
N THR A 42 -2.06 6.89 20.28
CA THR A 42 -3.52 6.80 20.07
C THR A 42 -3.93 5.44 19.50
N GLU A 43 -3.06 4.43 19.62
CA GLU A 43 -3.29 3.11 19.04
C GLU A 43 -4.58 2.47 19.56
N ASP A 44 -5.43 2.02 18.64
CA ASP A 44 -6.54 1.12 18.91
C ASP A 44 -6.08 -0.33 18.69
N PRO A 45 -5.85 -1.11 19.76
CA PRO A 45 -5.31 -2.47 19.64
C PRO A 45 -6.28 -3.44 18.96
N ILE A 46 -7.58 -3.13 18.92
CA ILE A 46 -8.61 -3.98 18.31
C ILE A 46 -8.55 -3.91 16.79
N LEU A 47 -8.31 -2.74 16.25
CA LEU A 47 -8.27 -2.52 14.80
C LEU A 47 -7.03 -3.10 14.13
N GLY A 48 -5.93 -3.26 14.88
CA GLY A 48 -4.64 -3.69 14.34
C GLY A 48 -3.91 -2.58 13.57
N LYS A 49 -2.94 -2.98 12.74
CA LYS A 49 -2.02 -2.08 12.04
C LYS A 49 -2.02 -2.31 10.54
N LYS A 50 -1.74 -1.25 9.79
CA LYS A 50 -1.40 -1.30 8.36
C LYS A 50 -0.04 -0.61 8.16
N MET A 51 1.00 -1.44 8.01
CA MET A 51 2.41 -0.99 7.97
C MET A 51 2.82 -0.47 6.59
N HIS A 52 2.14 -0.94 5.56
CA HIS A 52 2.44 -0.65 4.16
C HIS A 52 1.18 -0.78 3.29
N THR A 53 1.34 -0.47 2.02
CA THR A 53 0.36 -0.78 0.98
C THR A 53 1.06 -1.39 -0.24
N ILE A 54 0.36 -2.25 -0.96
CA ILE A 54 0.86 -2.87 -2.18
C ILE A 54 0.27 -2.15 -3.38
N ARG A 55 1.10 -1.89 -4.39
CA ARG A 55 0.71 -1.28 -5.65
C ARG A 55 1.15 -2.15 -6.82
N ALA A 56 0.18 -2.44 -7.67
CA ALA A 56 0.37 -3.09 -8.96
C ALA A 56 -0.17 -2.19 -10.07
N ASN A 57 0.23 -2.45 -11.29
CA ASN A 57 -0.35 -1.86 -12.49
C ASN A 57 -0.32 -2.90 -13.63
N GLU A 58 -1.16 -2.69 -14.63
CA GLU A 58 -1.37 -3.64 -15.72
C GLU A 58 -0.12 -3.86 -16.59
N ASP A 59 0.81 -2.90 -16.61
CA ASP A 59 2.03 -2.94 -17.43
C ASP A 59 3.27 -3.47 -16.66
N GLY A 60 3.07 -3.98 -15.44
CA GLY A 60 4.15 -4.55 -14.62
C GLY A 60 5.20 -3.54 -14.10
N THR A 61 5.05 -2.25 -14.38
CA THR A 61 6.04 -1.21 -14.03
C THR A 61 5.79 -0.51 -12.71
N ALA A 62 4.96 -1.10 -11.82
CA ALA A 62 4.58 -0.46 -10.55
C ALA A 62 5.80 -0.18 -9.68
N PHE A 63 6.72 -1.14 -9.57
CA PHE A 63 7.91 -0.98 -8.74
C PHE A 63 8.82 0.14 -9.27
N GLU A 64 9.18 0.13 -10.54
CA GLU A 64 10.08 1.12 -11.16
C GLU A 64 9.51 2.54 -11.11
N ARG A 65 8.18 2.67 -11.27
CA ARG A 65 7.50 3.98 -11.14
C ARG A 65 7.58 4.51 -9.72
N TRP A 66 7.40 3.65 -8.72
CA TRP A 66 7.49 4.05 -7.33
C TRP A 66 8.93 4.27 -6.89
N GLU A 67 9.89 3.48 -7.38
CA GLU A 67 11.32 3.69 -7.15
C GLU A 67 11.75 5.11 -7.55
N LYS A 68 11.42 5.54 -8.77
CA LYS A 68 11.69 6.92 -9.26
C LYS A 68 11.03 8.00 -8.40
N ARG A 69 9.87 7.73 -7.80
CA ARG A 69 9.23 8.66 -6.86
C ARG A 69 9.98 8.71 -5.54
N PHE A 70 10.42 7.57 -5.04
CA PHE A 70 11.20 7.48 -3.81
C PHE A 70 12.59 8.12 -3.94
N GLU A 71 13.23 8.09 -5.11
CA GLU A 71 14.45 8.86 -5.38
C GLU A 71 14.23 10.35 -5.07
N LYS A 72 13.12 10.93 -5.53
CA LYS A 72 12.79 12.33 -5.26
C LYS A 72 12.40 12.60 -3.81
N ILE A 73 11.70 11.68 -3.17
CA ILE A 73 11.39 11.81 -1.75
C ILE A 73 12.68 11.80 -0.93
N ASN A 74 13.57 10.85 -1.18
CA ASN A 74 14.85 10.72 -0.50
C ASN A 74 15.78 11.92 -0.72
N ALA A 75 15.69 12.56 -1.89
CA ALA A 75 16.37 13.82 -2.19
C ALA A 75 15.75 15.04 -1.46
N GLY A 76 14.60 14.88 -0.81
CA GLY A 76 13.87 15.98 -0.17
C GLY A 76 13.13 16.89 -1.16
N GLU A 77 12.94 16.45 -2.40
CA GLU A 77 12.24 17.20 -3.45
C GLU A 77 10.74 16.91 -3.46
N ALA A 78 10.31 15.81 -2.83
CA ALA A 78 8.94 15.35 -2.81
C ALA A 78 8.49 14.85 -1.44
N VAL A 79 7.17 14.75 -1.26
CA VAL A 79 6.51 14.13 -0.11
C VAL A 79 5.48 13.11 -0.58
N LEU A 80 5.10 12.20 0.30
CA LEU A 80 4.07 11.20 0.09
C LEU A 80 2.81 11.60 0.87
N GLU A 81 1.70 11.90 0.18
CA GLU A 81 0.41 12.17 0.79
C GLU A 81 -0.46 10.91 0.77
N LEU A 82 -0.96 10.51 1.95
CA LEU A 82 -1.96 9.46 2.09
C LEU A 82 -3.34 10.12 2.15
N PHE A 83 -4.28 9.62 1.35
CA PHE A 83 -5.62 10.20 1.30
C PHE A 83 -6.69 9.13 1.14
N HIS A 84 -7.93 9.47 1.51
CA HIS A 84 -9.13 8.75 1.12
C HIS A 84 -10.09 9.67 0.36
N TRP A 85 -11.06 9.11 -0.33
CA TRP A 85 -12.15 9.88 -0.91
C TRP A 85 -13.23 10.15 0.14
N SER A 86 -13.77 11.39 0.17
CA SER A 86 -14.87 11.77 1.07
C SER A 86 -16.20 11.10 0.68
N GLY A 87 -16.31 10.64 -0.55
CA GLY A 87 -17.44 9.91 -1.13
C GLY A 87 -16.96 8.90 -2.15
N SER A 88 -17.70 8.72 -3.23
CA SER A 88 -17.32 7.77 -4.29
C SER A 88 -16.04 8.20 -4.99
N PRO A 89 -15.05 7.31 -5.16
CA PRO A 89 -13.81 7.62 -5.88
C PRO A 89 -14.09 8.13 -7.28
N TYR A 90 -13.35 9.18 -7.68
CA TYR A 90 -13.42 9.81 -9.03
C TYR A 90 -14.80 10.37 -9.43
N ASN A 91 -15.74 10.49 -8.49
CA ASN A 91 -17.12 10.90 -8.78
C ASN A 91 -17.43 12.35 -8.37
N SER A 92 -16.41 13.19 -8.23
CA SER A 92 -16.53 14.57 -7.74
C SER A 92 -17.53 15.45 -8.52
N LYS A 93 -17.75 15.15 -9.80
CA LYS A 93 -18.72 15.87 -10.65
C LYS A 93 -20.19 15.55 -10.29
N HIS A 94 -20.45 14.40 -9.68
CA HIS A 94 -21.80 13.91 -9.39
C HIS A 94 -22.17 14.03 -7.93
N ASP A 95 -21.26 13.69 -7.01
CA ASP A 95 -21.51 13.66 -5.58
C ASP A 95 -20.65 14.65 -4.76
N GLY A 96 -19.81 15.45 -5.43
CA GLY A 96 -18.91 16.41 -4.78
C GLY A 96 -17.77 15.76 -4.01
N SER A 97 -17.51 14.45 -4.20
CA SER A 97 -16.45 13.75 -3.51
C SER A 97 -15.08 14.35 -3.84
N LYS A 98 -14.20 14.38 -2.84
CA LYS A 98 -12.84 14.95 -2.96
C LYS A 98 -11.84 14.09 -2.18
N PRO A 99 -10.56 14.11 -2.61
CA PRO A 99 -9.51 13.50 -1.81
C PRO A 99 -9.32 14.28 -0.50
N VAL A 100 -9.32 13.56 0.61
CA VAL A 100 -9.04 14.08 1.95
C VAL A 100 -7.70 13.52 2.38
N VAL A 101 -6.67 14.36 2.44
CA VAL A 101 -5.33 13.97 2.89
C VAL A 101 -5.35 13.89 4.41
N PHE A 102 -4.97 12.74 4.96
CA PHE A 102 -4.91 12.51 6.40
C PHE A 102 -3.48 12.36 6.93
N ALA A 103 -2.50 12.08 6.06
CA ALA A 103 -1.08 12.05 6.42
C ALA A 103 -0.21 12.57 5.29
N THR A 104 0.86 13.29 5.64
CA THR A 104 1.92 13.70 4.73
C THR A 104 3.24 13.20 5.28
N LEU A 105 3.88 12.30 4.55
CA LEU A 105 5.10 11.61 4.95
C LEU A 105 6.29 12.12 4.13
N THR A 106 7.42 12.26 4.79
CA THR A 106 8.69 12.75 4.24
C THR A 106 9.76 11.66 4.33
N LYS A 107 10.94 11.92 3.82
CA LYS A 107 12.11 11.04 3.99
C LYS A 107 12.46 10.77 5.46
N ASP A 108 12.15 11.72 6.35
CA ASP A 108 12.49 11.65 7.77
C ASP A 108 11.53 10.74 8.57
N ASP A 109 10.40 10.35 7.98
CA ASP A 109 9.44 9.40 8.57
C ASP A 109 9.83 7.93 8.34
N GLY A 110 10.97 7.67 7.69
CA GLY A 110 11.48 6.32 7.45
C GLY A 110 10.72 5.56 6.36
N ILE A 111 9.89 6.25 5.57
CA ILE A 111 9.15 5.62 4.47
C ILE A 111 10.08 4.99 3.44
N GLY A 112 9.61 4.00 2.71
CA GLY A 112 10.43 3.32 1.71
C GLY A 112 9.67 2.33 0.86
N ILE A 113 10.39 1.66 -0.01
CA ILE A 113 9.85 0.75 -1.01
C ILE A 113 10.61 -0.57 -1.00
N GLN A 114 9.89 -1.68 -1.22
CA GLN A 114 10.46 -3.00 -1.51
C GLN A 114 9.74 -3.61 -2.72
N LYS A 115 10.47 -4.39 -3.52
CA LYS A 115 9.92 -5.14 -4.65
C LYS A 115 9.23 -6.39 -4.12
N LEU A 116 8.01 -6.64 -4.58
CA LEU A 116 7.24 -7.84 -4.27
C LEU A 116 7.02 -8.66 -5.55
N GLU A 117 7.42 -9.89 -5.50
CA GLU A 117 7.19 -10.90 -6.54
C GLU A 117 6.58 -12.15 -5.88
N PHE A 118 5.95 -13.01 -6.66
CA PHE A 118 5.41 -14.27 -6.17
C PHE A 118 6.10 -15.44 -6.87
N LEU A 119 6.53 -16.40 -6.07
CA LEU A 119 7.21 -17.60 -6.60
C LEU A 119 6.21 -18.49 -7.32
N GLN A 120 6.72 -19.13 -8.36
CA GLN A 120 6.02 -20.16 -9.11
C GLN A 120 6.22 -21.51 -8.42
N ASN A 121 5.15 -22.28 -8.26
CA ASN A 121 5.21 -23.65 -7.79
C ASN A 121 5.65 -24.61 -8.92
N ASP A 122 5.79 -25.90 -8.59
CA ASP A 122 6.20 -26.94 -9.54
C ASP A 122 5.20 -27.12 -10.71
N ASP A 123 3.93 -26.77 -10.49
CA ASP A 123 2.85 -26.83 -11.50
C ASP A 123 2.83 -25.58 -12.41
N GLY A 124 3.72 -24.63 -12.16
CA GLY A 124 3.80 -23.39 -12.92
C GLY A 124 2.86 -22.29 -12.44
N GLU A 125 2.13 -22.50 -11.36
CA GLU A 125 1.22 -21.51 -10.78
C GLU A 125 1.93 -20.62 -9.74
N ARG A 126 1.56 -19.35 -9.70
CA ARG A 126 2.03 -18.40 -8.68
C ARG A 126 1.02 -18.31 -7.55
N SER A 127 1.53 -18.28 -6.32
CA SER A 127 0.70 -18.24 -5.13
C SER A 127 1.02 -17.04 -4.25
N LEU A 128 -0.03 -16.40 -3.73
CA LEU A 128 0.07 -15.37 -2.70
C LEU A 128 0.68 -15.88 -1.38
N GLU A 129 0.78 -17.19 -1.18
CA GLU A 129 1.38 -17.79 0.02
C GLU A 129 2.90 -17.65 0.08
N TRP A 130 3.55 -17.49 -1.07
CA TRP A 130 5.00 -17.52 -1.23
C TRP A 130 5.52 -16.24 -1.89
N PRO A 131 5.50 -15.11 -1.17
CA PRO A 131 6.11 -13.89 -1.66
C PRO A 131 7.64 -13.99 -1.69
N SER A 132 8.25 -13.28 -2.62
CA SER A 132 9.67 -12.98 -2.67
C SER A 132 9.84 -11.47 -2.61
N ILE A 133 10.49 -10.98 -1.56
CA ILE A 133 10.68 -9.56 -1.35
C ILE A 133 12.14 -9.21 -1.63
N ASN A 134 12.36 -8.23 -2.53
CA ASN A 134 13.68 -7.87 -3.04
C ASN A 134 14.47 -9.06 -3.63
N GLN A 135 13.75 -10.05 -4.20
CA GLN A 135 14.32 -11.28 -4.76
C GLN A 135 14.98 -12.21 -3.72
N ASP A 136 14.76 -11.98 -2.44
CA ASP A 136 15.23 -12.85 -1.35
C ASP A 136 14.08 -13.69 -0.81
N TRP A 137 13.80 -14.81 -1.50
CA TRP A 137 12.73 -15.72 -1.10
C TRP A 137 13.03 -16.50 0.19
N HIS A 138 14.32 -16.67 0.55
CA HIS A 138 14.72 -17.40 1.76
C HIS A 138 14.38 -16.64 3.05
N GLN A 139 14.46 -15.31 3.02
CA GLN A 139 14.18 -14.46 4.17
C GLN A 139 12.81 -13.79 4.08
N SER A 140 12.10 -13.96 2.96
CA SER A 140 10.77 -13.38 2.79
C SER A 140 9.75 -14.01 3.74
N PRO A 141 8.84 -13.20 4.30
CA PRO A 141 7.77 -13.70 5.17
C PRO A 141 6.77 -14.53 4.36
N ARG A 142 5.89 -15.24 5.05
CA ARG A 142 4.73 -15.88 4.43
C ARG A 142 3.68 -14.84 4.02
N GLY A 143 2.84 -15.20 3.05
CA GLY A 143 1.75 -14.35 2.58
C GLY A 143 0.82 -13.88 3.70
N GLN A 144 0.59 -14.72 4.74
CA GLN A 144 -0.20 -14.36 5.92
C GLN A 144 0.39 -13.18 6.68
N GLU A 145 1.72 -13.10 6.79
CA GLU A 145 2.39 -11.99 7.46
C GLU A 145 2.33 -10.72 6.63
N VAL A 146 2.53 -10.84 5.32
CA VAL A 146 2.40 -9.70 4.39
C VAL A 146 0.96 -9.16 4.44
N ALA A 147 -0.05 -10.02 4.40
CA ALA A 147 -1.46 -9.66 4.52
C ALA A 147 -1.76 -8.91 5.83
N LYS A 148 -1.29 -9.45 6.96
CA LYS A 148 -1.45 -8.84 8.28
C LYS A 148 -0.85 -7.43 8.32
N ASN A 149 0.36 -7.26 7.79
CA ASN A 149 1.04 -5.97 7.73
C ASN A 149 0.42 -5.01 6.69
N ASP A 150 -0.29 -5.54 5.69
CA ASP A 150 -1.15 -4.77 4.77
C ASP A 150 -2.52 -4.42 5.39
N GLY A 151 -2.76 -4.81 6.64
CA GLY A 151 -3.96 -4.49 7.40
C GLY A 151 -5.17 -5.38 7.08
N LEU A 152 -4.95 -6.56 6.52
CA LEU A 152 -5.99 -7.51 6.10
C LEU A 152 -5.80 -8.89 6.75
N SER A 153 -6.88 -9.66 6.88
CA SER A 153 -6.77 -11.10 7.04
C SER A 153 -6.20 -11.72 5.76
N PHE A 154 -5.62 -12.91 5.85
CA PHE A 154 -5.07 -13.56 4.66
C PHE A 154 -6.16 -13.88 3.62
N GLU A 155 -7.36 -14.26 4.07
CA GLU A 155 -8.49 -14.52 3.19
C GLU A 155 -8.96 -13.24 2.48
N ASP A 156 -9.08 -12.12 3.20
CA ASP A 156 -9.42 -10.84 2.60
C ASP A 156 -8.34 -10.37 1.62
N TRP A 157 -7.08 -10.60 1.95
CA TRP A 157 -5.95 -10.25 1.10
C TRP A 157 -5.92 -11.07 -0.20
N LYS A 158 -6.16 -12.39 -0.12
CA LYS A 158 -6.34 -13.26 -1.29
C LYS A 158 -7.51 -12.79 -2.18
N ALA A 159 -8.63 -12.45 -1.55
CA ALA A 159 -9.80 -11.95 -2.27
C ALA A 159 -9.53 -10.57 -2.93
N TRP A 160 -8.74 -9.71 -2.27
CA TRP A 160 -8.36 -8.40 -2.81
C TRP A 160 -7.50 -8.53 -4.06
N PHE A 161 -6.54 -9.45 -4.05
CA PHE A 161 -5.63 -9.68 -5.18
C PHE A 161 -6.15 -10.70 -6.20
N LYS A 162 -7.38 -11.20 -6.03
CA LYS A 162 -8.01 -12.09 -7.01
C LYS A 162 -8.14 -11.37 -8.37
N GLY A 163 -7.52 -11.96 -9.40
CA GLY A 163 -7.52 -11.39 -10.75
C GLY A 163 -6.36 -10.44 -11.06
N TYR A 164 -5.46 -10.19 -10.10
CA TYR A 164 -4.19 -9.55 -10.38
C TYR A 164 -3.24 -10.51 -11.09
N ASP A 165 -2.43 -9.99 -11.99
CA ASP A 165 -1.35 -10.78 -12.61
C ASP A 165 -0.19 -10.91 -11.61
N LEU A 166 -0.05 -12.10 -11.02
CA LEU A 166 1.02 -12.39 -10.05
C LEU A 166 2.37 -12.64 -10.73
N SER A 167 2.44 -12.70 -12.05
CA SER A 167 3.72 -12.78 -12.78
C SER A 167 4.45 -11.44 -12.82
N GLU A 168 3.72 -10.35 -12.66
CA GLU A 168 4.26 -9.01 -12.70
C GLU A 168 4.71 -8.52 -11.31
N PRO A 169 5.85 -7.83 -11.22
CA PRO A 169 6.33 -7.31 -9.95
C PRO A 169 5.44 -6.17 -9.42
N MET A 170 5.28 -6.15 -8.12
CA MET A 170 4.52 -5.13 -7.40
C MET A 170 5.43 -4.31 -6.48
N ALA A 171 4.94 -3.16 -6.03
CA ALA A 171 5.63 -2.31 -5.07
C ALA A 171 4.97 -2.41 -3.69
N ILE A 172 5.74 -2.78 -2.66
CA ILE A 172 5.37 -2.56 -1.27
C ILE A 172 5.84 -1.16 -0.88
N ILE A 173 4.94 -0.30 -0.45
CA ILE A 173 5.24 1.06 -0.02
C ILE A 173 5.04 1.12 1.49
N HIS A 174 6.13 1.26 2.23
CA HIS A 174 6.16 1.29 3.68
C HIS A 174 5.92 2.71 4.20
N PHE A 175 5.15 2.83 5.26
CA PHE A 175 4.79 4.11 5.89
C PHE A 175 5.73 4.50 7.03
N THR A 176 6.62 3.61 7.44
CA THR A 176 7.63 3.79 8.49
C THR A 176 8.96 3.15 8.08
N ASN A 177 9.90 3.04 9.01
CA ASN A 177 11.17 2.33 8.82
C ASN A 177 11.05 0.80 8.84
N PHE A 178 9.85 0.24 9.01
CA PHE A 178 9.62 -1.20 8.91
C PHE A 178 9.99 -1.71 7.51
N ARG A 179 10.71 -2.82 7.44
CA ARG A 179 11.02 -3.59 6.21
C ARG A 179 10.95 -5.08 6.53
N TYR A 180 10.79 -5.87 5.50
CA TYR A 180 10.94 -7.31 5.55
C TYR A 180 12.39 -7.73 5.41
#